data_e09b2f4053d47527c6f69555258dff0f
#
_entry.id   e09b2f4053d47527c6f69555258dff0f
#
_cell.length_a   1.000
_cell.length_b   1.000
_cell.length_c   1.000
_cell.angle_alpha   90.00
_cell.angle_beta   90.00
_cell.angle_gamma   90.00
#
_symmetry.space_group_name_H-M   'P 1'
#
loop_
_entity.id
_entity.type
_entity.pdbx_description
1 polymer ?
#
loop_
_entity_poly.entity_id
_entity_poly.type
_entity_poly.pdbx_seq_one_letter_code
_entity_poly.pdbx_strand_id
1 'polypeptide(L)'
;MVQIILSVIAILVIVLIVFIMWRIRKNERPETSYNSRVTIESLGEICSQELAEDVREDDNVNKDILYEANAHRKKKLAEALDEAPYGVEKSINRVKAAIRQIIERELPTEKDCCDVVDFTDIYYLDPVQQWEILIYMVKKTHKTDTMNYLTTKYQLHVEKEVQNEITGGTNMRTLFDANMLANILEKEMGDHQITYTEMLDIITILVFNQRYGFGIVSTLRALDVDGFNFGTSGSVRYIIDGTINVPYRTTNSIWVQLKAKWIHFSFLDFGREEEMKRIVNQLVAWGTTAPMTEKSPYKVNDAYDGARVTAIRPPAGECWAVFVRKFSSGLYNKEKLLNKPTVHNWELPSTLMYYLMRGEQTTAFTGQQNTGKTSMMKAAMADVAMVNIRILEMSFELAIRELYPWKNVLTVKPTDYVSAAELQDLLKKTDGYLSMVGEVAQDIVAARMIQFCLIASAFTIFSHHAKTDEDLVNGLANSLVACGEYENHDVALSTVLDAIKNNVHLDFCKGERVIAFISEIVKHSEIAPYPELKRSESVIEAIDQLCALQREYYTRTTDRVRFSSRHIIEFNRDTMTYEAKEGYTPEALRRICSKLQGDDRKNFIAWYRENWAHTLTLQNAA
;
A
#
# COMPACT_ATOMS: atom_id res chain seq x y z
N MET A 1 -58.79 -27.44 -1.97
CA MET A 1 -58.23 -26.25 -2.67
C MET A 1 -58.62 -24.94 -1.98
N VAL A 2 -59.88 -24.65 -1.72
CA VAL A 2 -60.34 -23.40 -1.08
C VAL A 2 -59.73 -23.18 0.32
N GLN A 3 -59.60 -24.19 1.15
CA GLN A 3 -59.01 -24.09 2.48
C GLN A 3 -57.51 -23.80 2.47
N ILE A 4 -56.77 -24.31 1.47
CA ILE A 4 -55.33 -24.05 1.28
C ILE A 4 -55.11 -22.60 0.82
N ILE A 5 -55.98 -22.11 -0.07
CA ILE A 5 -55.93 -20.72 -0.55
C ILE A 5 -56.24 -19.74 0.60
N LEU A 6 -57.21 -20.03 1.44
CA LEU A 6 -57.55 -19.23 2.61
C LEU A 6 -56.41 -19.21 3.66
N SER A 7 -55.71 -20.32 3.85
CA SER A 7 -54.53 -20.38 4.76
C SER A 7 -53.35 -19.57 4.18
N VAL A 8 -53.08 -19.60 2.88
CA VAL A 8 -52.04 -18.81 2.26
C VAL A 8 -52.34 -17.31 2.33
N ILE A 9 -53.61 -16.93 2.10
CA ILE A 9 -54.04 -15.53 2.23
C ILE A 9 -53.90 -15.06 3.69
N ALA A 10 -54.26 -15.88 4.69
CA ALA A 10 -54.11 -15.54 6.08
C ALA A 10 -52.62 -15.33 6.49
N ILE A 11 -51.71 -16.16 5.98
CA ILE A 11 -50.27 -16.01 6.23
C ILE A 11 -49.75 -14.73 5.57
N LEU A 12 -50.15 -14.43 4.33
CA LEU A 12 -49.76 -13.20 3.65
C LEU A 12 -50.26 -11.94 4.36
N VAL A 13 -51.48 -11.98 4.92
CA VAL A 13 -52.05 -10.87 5.71
C VAL A 13 -51.29 -10.69 7.01
N ILE A 14 -50.90 -11.77 7.70
CA ILE A 14 -50.09 -11.70 8.90
C ILE A 14 -48.72 -11.12 8.61
N VAL A 15 -48.03 -11.57 7.54
CA VAL A 15 -46.73 -11.04 7.10
C VAL A 15 -46.85 -9.56 6.74
N LEU A 16 -47.93 -9.16 6.06
CA LEU A 16 -48.20 -7.77 5.73
C LEU A 16 -48.44 -6.91 6.97
N ILE A 17 -49.20 -7.41 7.95
CA ILE A 17 -49.45 -6.73 9.24
C ILE A 17 -48.13 -6.58 10.01
N VAL A 18 -47.33 -7.63 10.11
CA VAL A 18 -46.00 -7.58 10.75
C VAL A 18 -45.08 -6.59 10.04
N PHE A 19 -45.09 -6.57 8.72
CA PHE A 19 -44.32 -5.62 7.92
C PHE A 19 -44.82 -4.17 8.10
N ILE A 20 -46.15 -3.96 8.16
CA ILE A 20 -46.73 -2.64 8.42
C ILE A 20 -46.45 -2.20 9.87
N MET A 21 -46.57 -3.07 10.84
CA MET A 21 -46.21 -2.79 12.25
C MET A 21 -44.70 -2.49 12.39
N TRP A 22 -43.85 -3.23 11.69
CA TRP A 22 -42.41 -2.96 11.60
C TRP A 22 -42.13 -1.59 10.97
N ARG A 23 -42.85 -1.25 9.88
CA ARG A 23 -42.70 0.04 9.18
C ARG A 23 -43.23 1.22 9.99
N ILE A 24 -44.36 1.03 10.72
CA ILE A 24 -44.94 2.01 11.64
C ILE A 24 -43.99 2.21 12.85
N ARG A 25 -43.45 1.14 13.43
CA ARG A 25 -42.47 1.19 14.51
C ARG A 25 -41.13 1.84 14.07
N LYS A 26 -40.81 1.74 12.79
CA LYS A 26 -39.64 2.41 12.19
C LYS A 26 -39.89 3.90 11.94
N ASN A 27 -41.13 4.33 11.76
CA ASN A 27 -41.52 5.73 11.52
C ASN A 27 -42.02 6.46 12.75
N GLU A 28 -42.51 5.75 13.76
CA GLU A 28 -42.92 6.31 15.03
C GLU A 28 -41.74 6.24 16.03
N ARG A 29 -40.75 7.14 15.81
CA ARG A 29 -40.03 7.63 16.99
C ARG A 29 -41.02 8.57 17.70
N PRO A 30 -41.39 8.33 18.99
CA PRO A 30 -42.16 9.30 19.69
C PRO A 30 -41.39 10.61 19.70
N GLU A 31 -42.02 11.68 19.24
CA GLU A 31 -41.60 13.06 19.57
C GLU A 31 -41.70 13.20 21.09
N THR A 32 -40.65 12.74 21.78
CA THR A 32 -40.50 13.02 23.19
C THR A 32 -40.01 14.44 23.35
N SER A 33 -40.80 15.23 24.04
CA SER A 33 -40.53 16.55 24.61
C SER A 33 -39.05 16.96 24.59
N TYR A 34 -38.80 18.18 24.16
CA TYR A 34 -37.57 18.94 24.27
C TYR A 34 -37.07 19.02 25.73
N ASN A 35 -36.52 17.95 26.21
CA ASN A 35 -35.50 17.91 27.24
C ASN A 35 -34.21 17.60 26.48
N SER A 36 -33.21 18.42 26.63
CA SER A 36 -31.91 18.34 25.95
C SER A 36 -31.29 16.95 26.16
N ARG A 37 -31.57 15.99 25.27
CA ARG A 37 -30.89 14.70 25.27
C ARG A 37 -29.42 14.96 25.02
N VAL A 38 -28.59 14.50 25.91
CA VAL A 38 -27.14 14.45 25.70
C VAL A 38 -26.88 13.57 24.49
N THR A 39 -26.24 14.13 23.47
CA THR A 39 -25.89 13.43 22.22
C THR A 39 -24.36 13.33 22.11
N ILE A 40 -23.85 12.49 21.22
CA ILE A 40 -22.41 12.43 20.93
C ILE A 40 -21.88 13.82 20.53
N GLU A 41 -22.67 14.59 19.78
CA GLU A 41 -22.30 15.95 19.35
C GLU A 41 -22.22 16.91 20.53
N SER A 42 -23.21 16.91 21.42
CA SER A 42 -23.22 17.77 22.63
C SER A 42 -22.10 17.38 23.61
N LEU A 43 -21.85 16.09 23.81
CA LEU A 43 -20.69 15.61 24.58
C LEU A 43 -19.38 16.07 23.96
N GLY A 44 -19.27 16.04 22.63
CA GLY A 44 -18.13 16.53 21.90
C GLY A 44 -17.88 18.03 22.13
N GLU A 45 -18.95 18.84 22.25
CA GLU A 45 -18.87 20.26 22.59
C GLU A 45 -18.39 20.49 24.01
N ILE A 46 -18.98 19.78 24.98
CA ILE A 46 -18.58 19.82 26.39
C ILE A 46 -17.10 19.46 26.52
N CYS A 47 -16.69 18.33 25.95
CA CYS A 47 -15.29 17.90 25.97
C CYS A 47 -14.35 18.94 25.34
N SER A 48 -14.75 19.56 24.24
CA SER A 48 -13.91 20.57 23.57
C SER A 48 -13.76 21.82 24.40
N GLN A 49 -14.83 22.28 25.07
CA GLN A 49 -14.79 23.44 25.94
C GLN A 49 -13.91 23.20 27.17
N GLU A 50 -14.12 22.10 27.87
CA GLU A 50 -13.32 21.73 29.03
C GLU A 50 -11.84 21.52 28.73
N LEU A 51 -11.53 20.79 27.65
CA LEU A 51 -10.14 20.58 27.22
C LEU A 51 -9.46 21.90 26.83
N ALA A 52 -10.22 22.86 26.25
CA ALA A 52 -9.71 24.20 25.94
C ALA A 52 -9.48 25.01 27.21
N GLU A 53 -10.32 24.87 28.24
CA GLU A 53 -10.15 25.49 29.55
C GLU A 53 -8.98 24.88 30.32
N ASP A 54 -8.84 23.57 30.31
CA ASP A 54 -7.73 22.84 30.94
C ASP A 54 -6.36 23.25 30.41
N VAL A 55 -6.28 23.71 29.16
CA VAL A 55 -5.03 24.15 28.51
C VAL A 55 -4.71 25.61 28.75
N ARG A 56 -5.71 26.47 29.09
CA ARG A 56 -5.47 27.88 29.32
C ARG A 56 -4.51 28.11 30.50
N GLU A 57 -3.57 29.01 30.33
CA GLU A 57 -2.67 29.44 31.39
C GLU A 57 -3.44 30.29 32.41
N ASP A 58 -3.37 29.91 33.69
CA ASP A 58 -3.85 30.76 34.80
C ASP A 58 -2.81 31.80 35.13
N ASP A 59 -3.05 33.06 34.77
CA ASP A 59 -2.14 34.18 35.00
C ASP A 59 -1.93 34.55 36.49
N ASN A 60 -2.56 33.86 37.45
CA ASN A 60 -2.68 34.32 38.84
C ASN A 60 -2.41 33.27 39.93
N VAL A 61 -1.48 32.32 39.78
CA VAL A 61 -1.21 31.34 40.83
C VAL A 61 0.24 31.31 41.29
N ASN A 62 0.46 31.29 42.61
CA ASN A 62 1.76 31.14 43.29
C ASN A 62 2.54 29.90 42.82
N LYS A 63 3.85 30.09 42.58
CA LYS A 63 4.79 29.10 42.07
C LYS A 63 5.19 28.03 43.10
N ASP A 64 4.32 27.07 43.37
CA ASP A 64 4.65 25.88 44.16
C ASP A 64 4.94 24.67 43.27
N ILE A 65 5.59 23.61 43.81
CA ILE A 65 5.94 22.34 43.10
C ILE A 65 4.73 21.71 42.40
N LEU A 66 3.54 21.85 42.96
CA LEU A 66 2.27 21.45 42.35
C LEU A 66 1.93 22.26 41.08
N TYR A 67 2.36 23.50 41.02
CA TYR A 67 2.18 24.38 39.82
C TYR A 67 3.03 23.89 38.66
N GLU A 68 4.29 23.53 38.88
CA GLU A 68 5.17 23.01 37.81
C GLU A 68 4.66 21.69 37.25
N ALA A 69 4.17 20.75 38.10
CA ALA A 69 3.57 19.51 37.65
C ALA A 69 2.29 19.73 36.83
N ASN A 70 1.42 20.67 37.26
CA ASN A 70 0.20 21.02 36.54
C ASN A 70 0.51 21.76 35.22
N ALA A 71 1.45 22.68 35.21
CA ALA A 71 1.90 23.36 34.01
C ALA A 71 2.47 22.39 32.98
N HIS A 72 3.26 21.40 33.44
CA HIS A 72 3.78 20.34 32.56
C HIS A 72 2.68 19.44 32.01
N ARG A 73 1.65 19.10 32.82
CA ARG A 73 0.47 18.33 32.38
C ARG A 73 -0.34 19.11 31.34
N LYS A 74 -0.62 20.39 31.59
CA LYS A 74 -1.33 21.31 30.66
C LYS A 74 -0.59 21.43 29.33
N LYS A 75 0.72 21.67 29.35
CA LYS A 75 1.56 21.72 28.16
C LYS A 75 1.51 20.44 27.34
N LYS A 76 1.64 19.27 27.99
CA LYS A 76 1.54 17.98 27.31
C LYS A 76 0.15 17.70 26.73
N LEU A 77 -0.91 18.21 27.34
CA LEU A 77 -2.26 18.08 26.80
C LEU A 77 -2.46 19.00 25.59
N ALA A 78 -1.93 20.23 25.65
CA ALA A 78 -1.92 21.16 24.51
C ALA A 78 -1.19 20.55 23.31
N GLU A 79 0.03 20.07 23.52
CA GLU A 79 0.80 19.36 22.48
C GLU A 79 0.00 18.17 21.90
N ALA A 80 -0.68 17.42 22.77
CA ALA A 80 -1.47 16.27 22.31
C ALA A 80 -2.72 16.68 21.52
N LEU A 81 -3.37 17.78 21.87
CA LEU A 81 -4.52 18.31 21.11
C LEU A 81 -4.10 18.82 19.73
N ASP A 82 -2.89 19.37 19.61
CA ASP A 82 -2.33 19.80 18.32
C ASP A 82 -1.92 18.63 17.44
N GLU A 83 -1.42 17.53 18.01
CA GLU A 83 -0.88 16.39 17.29
C GLU A 83 -1.92 15.29 16.97
N ALA A 84 -2.91 15.09 17.85
CA ALA A 84 -3.91 14.03 17.69
C ALA A 84 -4.69 14.12 16.37
N PRO A 85 -5.05 15.30 15.84
CA PRO A 85 -5.69 15.43 14.52
C PRO A 85 -4.87 14.89 13.36
N TYR A 86 -3.56 14.75 13.53
CA TYR A 86 -2.67 14.19 12.49
C TYR A 86 -2.42 12.68 12.64
N GLY A 87 -2.97 12.04 13.67
CA GLY A 87 -2.87 10.61 13.86
C GLY A 87 -1.70 10.16 14.76
N VAL A 88 -1.10 11.05 15.55
CA VAL A 88 -0.02 10.71 16.50
C VAL A 88 -0.59 9.84 17.62
N GLU A 89 -0.28 8.56 17.63
CA GLU A 89 -0.89 7.54 18.50
C GLU A 89 -0.79 7.91 19.99
N LYS A 90 0.38 8.36 20.44
CA LYS A 90 0.59 8.78 21.85
C LYS A 90 -0.31 9.94 22.23
N SER A 91 -0.50 10.89 21.33
CA SER A 91 -1.33 12.08 21.52
C SER A 91 -2.81 11.73 21.45
N ILE A 92 -3.22 10.84 20.53
CA ILE A 92 -4.57 10.26 20.47
C ILE A 92 -4.93 9.60 21.82
N ASN A 93 -4.06 8.75 22.33
CA ASN A 93 -4.32 8.04 23.58
C ASN A 93 -4.46 9.02 24.77
N ARG A 94 -3.65 10.09 24.78
CA ARG A 94 -3.75 11.12 25.83
C ARG A 94 -5.04 11.93 25.74
N VAL A 95 -5.44 12.35 24.54
CA VAL A 95 -6.70 13.07 24.32
C VAL A 95 -7.90 12.18 24.65
N LYS A 96 -7.90 10.92 24.21
CA LYS A 96 -8.94 9.95 24.56
C LYS A 96 -9.03 9.73 26.09
N ALA A 97 -7.91 9.66 26.79
CA ALA A 97 -7.92 9.52 28.25
C ALA A 97 -8.52 10.75 28.96
N ALA A 98 -8.25 11.95 28.45
CA ALA A 98 -8.86 13.17 28.99
C ALA A 98 -10.38 13.23 28.68
N ILE A 99 -10.78 12.94 27.45
CA ILE A 99 -12.20 12.82 27.06
C ILE A 99 -12.92 11.80 27.93
N ARG A 100 -12.29 10.63 28.15
CA ARG A 100 -12.85 9.56 28.98
C ARG A 100 -13.17 10.01 30.40
N GLN A 101 -12.28 10.82 30.99
CA GLN A 101 -12.51 11.37 32.35
C GLN A 101 -13.68 12.35 32.38
N ILE A 102 -13.86 13.17 31.35
CA ILE A 102 -14.98 14.09 31.23
C ILE A 102 -16.28 13.30 31.06
N ILE A 103 -16.31 12.34 30.12
CA ILE A 103 -17.49 11.50 29.85
C ILE A 103 -17.92 10.71 31.09
N GLU A 104 -16.99 10.13 31.85
CA GLU A 104 -17.28 9.39 33.08
C GLU A 104 -17.94 10.27 34.15
N ARG A 105 -17.60 11.54 34.18
CA ARG A 105 -18.26 12.50 35.08
C ARG A 105 -19.65 12.91 34.60
N GLU A 106 -19.80 13.10 33.27
CA GLU A 106 -21.08 13.52 32.66
C GLU A 106 -22.11 12.37 32.56
N LEU A 107 -21.62 11.12 32.47
CA LEU A 107 -22.45 9.92 32.35
C LEU A 107 -22.13 8.92 33.49
N PRO A 108 -22.52 9.22 34.74
CA PRO A 108 -22.10 8.44 35.90
C PRO A 108 -22.77 7.03 36.00
N THR A 109 -23.77 6.75 35.20
CA THR A 109 -24.49 5.47 35.22
C THR A 109 -24.61 4.82 33.84
N GLU A 110 -24.85 3.49 33.81
CA GLU A 110 -25.13 2.77 32.55
C GLU A 110 -26.35 3.36 31.82
N LYS A 111 -27.35 3.81 32.56
CA LYS A 111 -28.55 4.43 32.00
C LYS A 111 -28.18 5.71 31.24
N ASP A 112 -27.34 6.56 31.81
CA ASP A 112 -26.91 7.80 31.18
C ASP A 112 -26.16 7.49 29.87
N CYS A 113 -25.32 6.44 29.85
CA CYS A 113 -24.67 5.94 28.64
C CYS A 113 -25.69 5.47 27.59
N CYS A 114 -26.72 4.70 28.00
CA CYS A 114 -27.77 4.22 27.11
C CYS A 114 -28.67 5.35 26.58
N ASP A 115 -28.81 6.46 27.31
CA ASP A 115 -29.51 7.64 26.81
C ASP A 115 -28.76 8.34 25.65
N VAL A 116 -27.43 8.17 25.56
CA VAL A 116 -26.58 8.69 24.47
C VAL A 116 -26.47 7.72 23.31
N VAL A 117 -26.15 6.44 23.60
CA VAL A 117 -26.05 5.33 22.65
C VAL A 117 -26.84 4.17 23.22
N ASP A 118 -27.88 3.70 22.55
CA ASP A 118 -28.75 2.66 23.03
C ASP A 118 -28.05 1.28 23.05
N PHE A 119 -27.24 1.04 24.07
CA PHE A 119 -26.52 -0.22 24.25
C PHE A 119 -27.47 -1.39 24.65
N THR A 120 -28.74 -1.12 24.89
CA THR A 120 -29.74 -2.19 25.20
C THR A 120 -30.18 -2.89 23.92
N ASP A 121 -30.13 -2.21 22.78
CA ASP A 121 -30.46 -2.77 21.46
C ASP A 121 -29.49 -2.32 20.36
N ILE A 122 -28.26 -2.83 20.44
CA ILE A 122 -27.15 -2.45 19.55
C ILE A 122 -27.40 -2.76 18.08
N TYR A 123 -28.35 -3.65 17.78
CA TYR A 123 -28.65 -4.05 16.39
C TYR A 123 -29.48 -3.02 15.64
N TYR A 124 -30.11 -2.08 16.34
CA TYR A 124 -30.86 -0.96 15.76
C TYR A 124 -30.10 0.38 15.77
N LEU A 125 -28.86 0.36 16.23
CA LEU A 125 -27.99 1.52 16.17
C LEU A 125 -27.65 1.90 14.72
N ASP A 126 -27.17 3.14 14.55
CA ASP A 126 -26.57 3.58 13.30
C ASP A 126 -25.41 2.64 12.89
N PRO A 127 -25.28 2.28 11.62
CA PRO A 127 -24.23 1.37 11.17
C PRO A 127 -22.80 1.80 11.54
N VAL A 128 -22.53 3.11 11.67
CA VAL A 128 -21.21 3.61 12.12
C VAL A 128 -21.00 3.25 13.60
N GLN A 129 -22.03 3.38 14.44
CA GLN A 129 -21.97 2.98 15.84
C GLN A 129 -21.80 1.46 15.99
N GLN A 130 -22.54 0.67 15.20
CA GLN A 130 -22.37 -0.79 15.14
C GLN A 130 -20.94 -1.19 14.75
N TRP A 131 -20.37 -0.49 13.78
CA TRP A 131 -18.99 -0.70 13.33
C TRP A 131 -17.99 -0.44 14.45
N GLU A 132 -18.10 0.68 15.16
CA GLU A 132 -17.19 1.00 16.26
C GLU A 132 -17.30 -0.02 17.41
N ILE A 133 -18.52 -0.49 17.73
CA ILE A 133 -18.74 -1.56 18.72
C ILE A 133 -18.08 -2.85 18.26
N LEU A 134 -18.33 -3.28 17.02
CA LEU A 134 -17.73 -4.51 16.46
C LEU A 134 -16.20 -4.47 16.54
N ILE A 135 -15.60 -3.38 16.06
CA ILE A 135 -14.15 -3.27 16.06
C ILE A 135 -13.59 -3.19 17.48
N TYR A 136 -14.25 -2.47 18.38
CA TYR A 136 -13.84 -2.42 19.79
C TYR A 136 -13.81 -3.82 20.41
N MET A 137 -14.84 -4.63 20.20
CA MET A 137 -14.97 -5.98 20.77
C MET A 137 -13.95 -6.94 20.14
N VAL A 138 -13.85 -6.99 18.83
CA VAL A 138 -12.92 -7.91 18.13
C VAL A 138 -11.46 -7.54 18.43
N LYS A 139 -11.13 -6.26 18.55
CA LYS A 139 -9.78 -5.79 18.85
C LYS A 139 -9.28 -6.23 20.24
N LYS A 140 -10.16 -6.43 21.21
CA LYS A 140 -9.78 -6.98 22.54
C LYS A 140 -9.10 -8.34 22.41
N THR A 141 -9.58 -9.18 21.51
CA THR A 141 -9.07 -10.55 21.31
C THR A 141 -7.96 -10.60 20.24
N HIS A 142 -8.16 -9.92 19.11
CA HIS A 142 -7.31 -10.05 17.92
C HIS A 142 -6.31 -8.89 17.72
N LYS A 143 -6.37 -7.84 18.57
CA LYS A 143 -5.43 -6.69 18.56
C LYS A 143 -5.19 -6.14 17.14
N THR A 144 -3.96 -6.23 16.66
CA THR A 144 -3.57 -5.72 15.33
C THR A 144 -4.08 -6.56 14.17
N ASP A 145 -4.49 -7.82 14.39
CA ASP A 145 -4.97 -8.75 13.34
C ASP A 145 -6.49 -8.69 13.11
N THR A 146 -7.16 -7.68 13.67
CA THR A 146 -8.64 -7.54 13.67
C THR A 146 -9.24 -7.65 12.26
N MET A 147 -8.73 -6.89 11.29
CA MET A 147 -9.31 -6.90 9.93
C MET A 147 -8.99 -8.16 9.15
N ASN A 148 -7.81 -8.74 9.33
CA ASN A 148 -7.47 -10.02 8.71
C ASN A 148 -8.34 -11.16 9.25
N TYR A 149 -8.61 -11.18 10.57
CA TYR A 149 -9.53 -12.11 11.21
C TYR A 149 -10.94 -11.99 10.61
N LEU A 150 -11.54 -10.80 10.63
CA LEU A 150 -12.88 -10.57 10.09
C LEU A 150 -12.96 -10.92 8.59
N THR A 151 -11.96 -10.50 7.82
CA THR A 151 -11.92 -10.76 6.37
C THR A 151 -11.84 -12.25 6.06
N THR A 152 -11.06 -13.00 6.83
CA THR A 152 -10.87 -14.45 6.62
C THR A 152 -12.10 -15.24 7.10
N LYS A 153 -12.58 -14.95 8.30
CA LYS A 153 -13.72 -15.67 8.91
C LYS A 153 -15.02 -15.45 8.13
N TYR A 154 -15.27 -14.21 7.71
CA TYR A 154 -16.52 -13.84 7.02
C TYR A 154 -16.38 -13.69 5.51
N GLN A 155 -15.21 -14.02 4.95
CA GLN A 155 -14.93 -14.00 3.52
C GLN A 155 -15.30 -12.66 2.85
N LEU A 156 -14.98 -11.52 3.51
CA LEU A 156 -15.34 -10.18 3.02
C LEU A 156 -14.71 -9.85 1.66
N HIS A 157 -13.59 -10.49 1.33
CA HIS A 157 -12.86 -10.31 0.07
C HIS A 157 -13.40 -11.14 -1.10
N VAL A 158 -14.41 -12.00 -0.85
CA VAL A 158 -15.04 -12.83 -1.89
C VAL A 158 -16.13 -12.03 -2.59
N GLU A 159 -16.14 -12.09 -3.91
CA GLU A 159 -17.17 -11.46 -4.72
C GLU A 159 -18.52 -12.13 -4.50
N LYS A 160 -19.57 -11.31 -4.38
CA LYS A 160 -20.94 -11.74 -4.16
C LYS A 160 -21.83 -11.20 -5.27
N GLU A 161 -22.88 -11.94 -5.59
CA GLU A 161 -23.92 -11.43 -6.48
C GLU A 161 -24.69 -10.31 -5.79
N VAL A 162 -24.68 -9.13 -6.39
CA VAL A 162 -25.40 -7.96 -5.93
C VAL A 162 -26.35 -7.53 -7.05
N GLN A 163 -27.61 -7.34 -6.72
CA GLN A 163 -28.60 -6.85 -7.68
C GLN A 163 -28.23 -5.43 -8.11
N ASN A 164 -28.21 -5.21 -9.41
CA ASN A 164 -27.98 -3.88 -9.98
C ASN A 164 -29.33 -3.15 -10.08
N GLU A 165 -29.51 -2.15 -9.24
CA GLU A 165 -30.76 -1.38 -9.17
C GLU A 165 -31.08 -0.60 -10.46
N ILE A 166 -30.06 -0.31 -11.28
CA ILE A 166 -30.22 0.43 -12.53
C ILE A 166 -30.62 -0.48 -13.68
N THR A 167 -29.99 -1.66 -13.81
CA THR A 167 -30.18 -2.56 -14.95
C THR A 167 -31.12 -3.72 -14.65
N GLY A 168 -31.50 -3.92 -13.37
CA GLY A 168 -32.27 -5.08 -12.91
C GLY A 168 -31.54 -6.41 -12.96
N GLY A 169 -30.28 -6.43 -13.42
CA GLY A 169 -29.45 -7.63 -13.46
C GLY A 169 -28.60 -7.81 -12.20
N THR A 170 -27.89 -8.92 -12.11
CA THR A 170 -26.92 -9.20 -11.03
C THR A 170 -25.49 -8.90 -11.50
N ASN A 171 -24.67 -8.31 -10.62
CA ASN A 171 -23.24 -8.10 -10.83
C ASN A 171 -22.46 -8.71 -9.68
N MET A 172 -21.30 -9.28 -9.98
CA MET A 172 -20.36 -9.73 -8.95
C MET A 172 -19.63 -8.53 -8.35
N ARG A 173 -19.74 -8.35 -7.03
CA ARG A 173 -19.08 -7.25 -6.30
C ARG A 173 -18.52 -7.74 -4.97
N THR A 174 -17.43 -7.13 -4.54
CA THR A 174 -16.94 -7.21 -3.18
C THR A 174 -17.60 -6.09 -2.36
N LEU A 175 -18.61 -6.47 -1.58
CA LEU A 175 -19.44 -5.53 -0.82
C LEU A 175 -19.50 -5.95 0.65
N PHE A 176 -19.38 -4.97 1.54
CA PHE A 176 -19.68 -5.07 2.95
C PHE A 176 -20.75 -4.04 3.30
N ASP A 177 -21.97 -4.47 3.48
CA ASP A 177 -23.14 -3.63 3.74
C ASP A 177 -23.61 -3.68 5.20
N ALA A 178 -24.59 -2.86 5.54
CA ALA A 178 -25.14 -2.77 6.90
C ALA A 178 -25.77 -4.09 7.39
N ASN A 179 -26.37 -4.87 6.50
CA ASN A 179 -26.97 -6.16 6.90
C ASN A 179 -25.89 -7.18 7.27
N MET A 180 -24.81 -7.21 6.48
CA MET A 180 -23.65 -8.05 6.81
C MET A 180 -22.98 -7.60 8.10
N LEU A 181 -22.87 -6.30 8.33
CA LEU A 181 -22.33 -5.73 9.56
C LEU A 181 -23.15 -6.18 10.78
N ALA A 182 -24.47 -6.03 10.73
CA ALA A 182 -25.35 -6.45 11.83
C ALA A 182 -25.24 -7.96 12.11
N ASN A 183 -25.22 -8.79 11.07
CA ASN A 183 -25.05 -10.25 11.21
C ASN A 183 -23.68 -10.64 11.80
N ILE A 184 -22.62 -9.91 11.45
CA ILE A 184 -21.28 -10.15 12.00
C ILE A 184 -21.23 -9.70 13.45
N LEU A 185 -21.80 -8.53 13.75
CA LEU A 185 -21.89 -8.02 15.12
C LEU A 185 -22.62 -9.01 16.04
N GLU A 186 -23.77 -9.53 15.61
CA GLU A 186 -24.52 -10.55 16.36
C GLU A 186 -23.67 -11.78 16.67
N LYS A 187 -22.92 -12.29 15.68
CA LYS A 187 -22.07 -13.47 15.85
C LYS A 187 -20.85 -13.22 16.74
N GLU A 188 -20.27 -12.04 16.67
CA GLU A 188 -19.09 -11.70 17.48
C GLU A 188 -19.47 -11.31 18.91
N MET A 189 -20.65 -10.73 19.11
CA MET A 189 -21.17 -10.41 20.44
C MET A 189 -21.61 -11.66 21.20
N GLY A 190 -22.31 -12.61 20.53
CA GLY A 190 -22.88 -13.78 21.20
C GLY A 190 -23.73 -13.36 22.41
N ASP A 191 -23.43 -13.94 23.58
CA ASP A 191 -24.13 -13.63 24.85
C ASP A 191 -23.44 -12.49 25.64
N HIS A 192 -22.43 -11.81 25.07
CA HIS A 192 -21.71 -10.76 25.78
C HIS A 192 -22.58 -9.51 25.91
N GLN A 193 -22.73 -9.05 27.15
CA GLN A 193 -23.38 -7.78 27.48
C GLN A 193 -22.32 -6.71 27.67
N ILE A 194 -22.51 -5.56 27.02
CA ILE A 194 -21.56 -4.43 27.07
C ILE A 194 -21.60 -3.84 28.49
N THR A 195 -20.47 -3.87 29.18
CA THR A 195 -20.33 -3.32 30.54
C THR A 195 -20.25 -1.81 30.53
N TYR A 196 -20.54 -1.17 31.67
CA TYR A 196 -20.43 0.29 31.83
C TYR A 196 -19.07 0.84 31.36
N THR A 197 -17.99 0.17 31.74
CA THR A 197 -16.63 0.59 31.29
C THR A 197 -16.48 0.55 29.78
N GLU A 198 -17.02 -0.49 29.13
CA GLU A 198 -17.00 -0.63 27.66
C GLU A 198 -17.87 0.43 26.99
N MET A 199 -19.04 0.75 27.56
CA MET A 199 -19.92 1.83 27.08
C MET A 199 -19.17 3.17 27.07
N LEU A 200 -18.50 3.51 28.16
CA LEU A 200 -17.71 4.72 28.26
C LEU A 200 -16.54 4.75 27.27
N ASP A 201 -15.86 3.62 27.06
CA ASP A 201 -14.76 3.52 26.08
C ASP A 201 -15.29 3.72 24.65
N ILE A 202 -16.42 3.11 24.29
CA ILE A 202 -17.04 3.23 22.98
C ILE A 202 -17.50 4.67 22.74
N ILE A 203 -18.20 5.29 23.71
CA ILE A 203 -18.62 6.69 23.62
C ILE A 203 -17.40 7.60 23.47
N THR A 204 -16.31 7.34 24.20
CA THR A 204 -15.05 8.09 24.07
C THR A 204 -14.48 7.99 22.65
N ILE A 205 -14.52 6.81 22.03
CA ILE A 205 -14.07 6.61 20.65
C ILE A 205 -14.95 7.41 19.68
N LEU A 206 -16.25 7.36 19.83
CA LEU A 206 -17.20 8.07 18.98
C LEU A 206 -16.99 9.60 19.06
N VAL A 207 -16.89 10.14 20.29
CA VAL A 207 -16.64 11.57 20.52
C VAL A 207 -15.28 11.99 19.95
N PHE A 208 -14.22 11.20 20.21
CA PHE A 208 -12.90 11.48 19.67
C PHE A 208 -12.90 11.48 18.13
N ASN A 209 -13.49 10.43 17.51
CA ASN A 209 -13.52 10.28 16.05
C ASN A 209 -14.23 11.47 15.39
N GLN A 210 -15.32 11.92 15.96
CA GLN A 210 -16.08 13.04 15.43
C GLN A 210 -15.36 14.39 15.58
N ARG A 211 -14.69 14.64 16.70
CA ARG A 211 -14.18 15.96 17.06
C ARG A 211 -12.71 16.17 16.70
N TYR A 212 -11.86 15.19 16.97
CA TYR A 212 -10.40 15.27 16.84
C TYR A 212 -9.85 14.28 15.80
N GLY A 213 -10.57 13.22 15.52
CA GLY A 213 -10.16 12.18 14.60
C GLY A 213 -10.54 12.47 13.15
N PHE A 214 -10.44 11.44 12.35
CA PHE A 214 -10.78 11.44 10.92
C PHE A 214 -12.24 10.99 10.67
N GLY A 215 -13.15 11.34 11.57
CA GLY A 215 -14.55 10.95 11.47
C GLY A 215 -14.72 9.44 11.32
N ILE A 216 -15.58 9.02 10.40
CA ILE A 216 -15.91 7.61 10.14
C ILE A 216 -14.72 6.78 9.61
N VAL A 217 -13.66 7.38 9.10
CA VAL A 217 -12.46 6.68 8.62
C VAL A 217 -11.35 6.60 9.69
N SER A 218 -11.55 7.15 10.89
CA SER A 218 -10.58 7.08 11.99
C SER A 218 -10.20 5.64 12.32
N THR A 219 -11.19 4.78 12.45
CA THR A 219 -11.01 3.37 12.79
C THR A 219 -10.33 2.62 11.67
N LEU A 220 -10.71 2.84 10.39
CA LEU A 220 -10.02 2.27 9.23
C LEU A 220 -8.55 2.66 9.18
N ARG A 221 -8.24 3.92 9.52
CA ARG A 221 -6.86 4.39 9.59
C ARG A 221 -6.04 3.66 10.67
N ALA A 222 -6.65 3.33 11.80
CA ALA A 222 -5.99 2.64 12.91
C ALA A 222 -5.91 1.11 12.75
N LEU A 223 -6.66 0.54 11.80
CA LEU A 223 -6.68 -0.90 11.53
C LEU A 223 -5.60 -1.32 10.55
N ASP A 224 -5.28 -2.62 10.54
CA ASP A 224 -4.35 -3.24 9.60
C ASP A 224 -5.05 -3.52 8.26
N VAL A 225 -5.13 -2.47 7.44
CA VAL A 225 -5.64 -2.51 6.06
C VAL A 225 -4.53 -2.05 5.11
N ASP A 226 -4.53 -2.56 3.86
CA ASP A 226 -3.52 -2.15 2.86
C ASP A 226 -3.70 -0.68 2.43
N GLY A 227 -4.94 -0.19 2.50
CA GLY A 227 -5.30 1.18 2.17
C GLY A 227 -6.80 1.37 2.14
N PHE A 228 -7.23 2.59 1.92
CA PHE A 228 -8.63 2.93 1.66
C PHE A 228 -8.72 4.16 0.78
N ASN A 229 -9.84 4.32 0.10
CA ASN A 229 -10.17 5.53 -0.64
C ASN A 229 -11.63 5.90 -0.42
N PHE A 230 -11.95 7.15 -0.69
CA PHE A 230 -13.31 7.63 -0.70
C PHE A 230 -13.49 8.77 -1.71
N GLY A 231 -14.75 9.07 -2.04
CA GLY A 231 -15.08 10.08 -3.02
C GLY A 231 -14.90 9.63 -4.48
N THR A 232 -14.77 8.33 -4.76
CA THR A 232 -14.57 7.80 -6.11
C THR A 232 -15.91 7.42 -6.77
N SER A 233 -16.53 6.37 -6.31
CA SER A 233 -17.82 5.88 -6.80
C SER A 233 -18.56 5.18 -5.67
N GLY A 234 -19.85 4.99 -5.78
CA GLY A 234 -20.63 4.26 -4.78
C GLY A 234 -22.02 4.81 -4.49
N SER A 235 -22.31 6.05 -4.93
CA SER A 235 -23.67 6.56 -4.79
C SER A 235 -24.60 5.94 -5.82
N VAL A 236 -25.77 5.53 -5.35
CA VAL A 236 -26.86 5.10 -6.23
C VAL A 236 -27.53 6.34 -6.80
N ARG A 237 -27.61 6.41 -8.13
CA ARG A 237 -28.45 7.41 -8.80
C ARG A 237 -29.88 6.91 -8.76
N TYR A 238 -30.75 7.62 -8.06
CA TYR A 238 -32.18 7.38 -8.18
C TYR A 238 -32.70 8.00 -9.47
N ILE A 239 -33.22 7.17 -10.36
CA ILE A 239 -33.93 7.62 -11.54
C ILE A 239 -35.40 7.66 -11.15
N ILE A 240 -35.96 8.86 -11.06
CA ILE A 240 -37.41 9.07 -10.89
C ILE A 240 -37.96 9.53 -12.25
N ASP A 241 -38.90 8.77 -12.79
CA ASP A 241 -39.59 9.08 -14.08
C ASP A 241 -38.64 9.32 -15.29
N GLY A 242 -37.53 8.57 -15.34
CA GLY A 242 -36.55 8.69 -16.42
C GLY A 242 -35.63 9.91 -16.33
N THR A 243 -35.76 10.73 -15.31
CA THR A 243 -34.89 11.88 -15.04
C THR A 243 -33.99 11.64 -13.84
N ILE A 244 -32.72 12.01 -13.96
CA ILE A 244 -31.74 11.93 -12.85
C ILE A 244 -31.97 13.15 -11.95
N ASN A 245 -32.77 12.98 -10.89
CA ASN A 245 -33.18 14.08 -10.01
C ASN A 245 -32.39 14.22 -8.70
N VAL A 246 -31.35 13.41 -8.47
CA VAL A 246 -30.59 13.47 -7.22
C VAL A 246 -29.16 13.90 -7.49
N PRO A 247 -28.65 14.92 -6.80
CA PRO A 247 -27.26 15.30 -6.90
C PRO A 247 -26.36 14.12 -6.57
N TYR A 248 -25.30 13.98 -7.33
CA TYR A 248 -24.29 12.93 -7.17
C TYR A 248 -23.73 12.98 -5.74
N ARG A 249 -23.96 11.93 -4.95
CA ARG A 249 -23.40 11.80 -3.61
C ARG A 249 -22.18 10.88 -3.65
N THR A 250 -21.05 11.38 -3.19
CA THR A 250 -19.80 10.62 -3.03
C THR A 250 -19.46 10.35 -1.58
N THR A 251 -20.31 10.80 -0.66
CA THR A 251 -20.08 10.72 0.79
C THR A 251 -20.07 9.29 1.34
N ASN A 252 -20.76 8.36 0.65
CA ASN A 252 -20.83 6.94 1.01
C ASN A 252 -19.93 6.02 0.15
N SER A 253 -19.04 6.61 -0.62
CA SER A 253 -18.13 5.86 -1.51
C SER A 253 -16.83 5.54 -0.78
N ILE A 254 -16.87 4.61 0.19
CA ILE A 254 -15.68 4.22 0.95
C ILE A 254 -15.27 2.81 0.55
N TRP A 255 -14.05 2.71 0.01
CA TRP A 255 -13.46 1.46 -0.42
C TRP A 255 -12.23 1.14 0.42
N VAL A 256 -12.15 -0.08 0.90
CA VAL A 256 -11.03 -0.57 1.73
C VAL A 256 -10.28 -1.65 0.98
N GLN A 257 -8.96 -1.51 0.92
CA GLN A 257 -8.09 -2.51 0.31
C GLN A 257 -7.64 -3.52 1.37
N LEU A 258 -7.96 -4.79 1.13
CA LEU A 258 -7.61 -5.92 1.99
C LEU A 258 -7.13 -7.07 1.10
N LYS A 259 -5.94 -7.62 1.39
CA LYS A 259 -5.36 -8.72 0.61
C LYS A 259 -5.33 -8.43 -0.90
N ALA A 260 -4.96 -7.21 -1.26
CA ALA A 260 -4.93 -6.70 -2.64
C ALA A 260 -6.29 -6.61 -3.36
N LYS A 261 -7.42 -6.84 -2.67
CA LYS A 261 -8.77 -6.63 -3.20
C LYS A 261 -9.41 -5.39 -2.61
N TRP A 262 -10.21 -4.70 -3.41
CA TRP A 262 -10.99 -3.55 -2.98
C TRP A 262 -12.39 -3.99 -2.57
N ILE A 263 -12.82 -3.62 -1.36
CA ILE A 263 -14.13 -3.95 -0.80
C ILE A 263 -14.88 -2.65 -0.54
N HIS A 264 -16.09 -2.53 -1.05
CA HIS A 264 -16.94 -1.37 -0.80
C HIS A 264 -17.62 -1.49 0.58
N PHE A 265 -17.31 -0.58 1.50
CA PHE A 265 -17.94 -0.46 2.82
C PHE A 265 -19.12 0.49 2.72
N SER A 266 -20.22 0.03 2.15
CA SER A 266 -21.37 0.87 1.78
C SER A 266 -22.16 1.41 2.97
N PHE A 267 -21.94 0.89 4.15
CA PHE A 267 -22.57 1.37 5.40
C PHE A 267 -21.88 2.60 5.99
N LEU A 268 -20.65 2.92 5.56
CA LEU A 268 -19.96 4.12 6.00
C LEU A 268 -20.35 5.30 5.11
N ASP A 269 -20.91 6.34 5.71
CA ASP A 269 -21.31 7.58 5.02
C ASP A 269 -20.87 8.79 5.84
N PHE A 270 -20.19 9.74 5.22
CA PHE A 270 -19.86 11.04 5.84
C PHE A 270 -21.10 11.90 6.10
N GLY A 271 -22.22 11.58 5.46
CA GLY A 271 -23.49 12.28 5.56
C GLY A 271 -23.49 13.64 4.87
N ARG A 272 -22.43 14.43 5.01
CA ARG A 272 -22.27 15.78 4.44
C ARG A 272 -20.91 15.94 3.76
N GLU A 273 -20.90 16.69 2.66
CA GLU A 273 -19.65 16.97 1.92
C GLU A 273 -18.67 17.82 2.73
N GLU A 274 -19.17 18.68 3.62
CA GLU A 274 -18.36 19.52 4.52
C GLU A 274 -17.49 18.67 5.45
N GLU A 275 -18.05 17.60 6.00
CA GLU A 275 -17.29 16.67 6.84
C GLU A 275 -16.23 15.93 6.03
N MET A 276 -16.57 15.48 4.84
CA MET A 276 -15.60 14.87 3.92
C MET A 276 -14.47 15.84 3.57
N LYS A 277 -14.77 17.10 3.26
CA LYS A 277 -13.76 18.16 3.01
C LYS A 277 -12.86 18.38 4.21
N ARG A 278 -13.43 18.44 5.42
CA ARG A 278 -12.67 18.58 6.67
C ARG A 278 -11.64 17.45 6.80
N ILE A 279 -12.07 16.23 6.63
CA ILE A 279 -11.23 15.04 6.77
C ILE A 279 -10.17 14.96 5.66
N VAL A 280 -10.51 15.28 4.41
CA VAL A 280 -9.55 15.37 3.31
C VAL A 280 -8.43 16.36 3.64
N ASN A 281 -8.77 17.57 4.06
CA ASN A 281 -7.78 18.59 4.41
C ASN A 281 -6.91 18.16 5.60
N GLN A 282 -7.49 17.51 6.60
CA GLN A 282 -6.78 16.99 7.75
C GLN A 282 -5.79 15.87 7.38
N LEU A 283 -6.19 14.94 6.50
CA LEU A 283 -5.34 13.84 6.04
C LEU A 283 -4.08 14.32 5.29
N VAL A 284 -4.18 15.43 4.54
CA VAL A 284 -3.06 15.95 3.75
C VAL A 284 -2.26 17.05 4.45
N ALA A 285 -2.61 17.41 5.68
CA ALA A 285 -2.03 18.57 6.37
C ALA A 285 -0.69 18.29 7.06
N TRP A 286 -0.34 17.02 7.34
CA TRP A 286 0.88 16.69 8.05
C TRP A 286 2.15 17.19 7.33
N GLY A 287 3.02 17.89 8.06
CA GLY A 287 4.31 18.37 7.55
C GLY A 287 4.22 19.39 6.40
N THR A 288 3.05 19.97 6.13
CA THR A 288 2.84 20.94 5.06
C THR A 288 1.94 22.09 5.51
N THR A 289 2.29 23.31 5.11
CA THR A 289 1.53 24.51 5.43
C THR A 289 0.59 24.97 4.32
N ALA A 290 0.77 24.46 3.10
CA ALA A 290 -0.02 24.89 1.95
C ALA A 290 -1.34 24.09 1.86
N PRO A 291 -2.52 24.74 1.96
CA PRO A 291 -3.80 24.08 1.75
C PRO A 291 -4.01 23.76 0.26
N MET A 292 -4.90 22.81 -0.03
CA MET A 292 -5.39 22.61 -1.40
C MET A 292 -6.30 23.78 -1.81
N THR A 293 -6.02 24.33 -2.98
CA THR A 293 -6.77 25.46 -3.58
C THR A 293 -7.22 25.11 -4.99
N GLU A 294 -8.02 25.96 -5.62
CA GLU A 294 -8.39 25.77 -7.03
C GLU A 294 -7.20 25.83 -7.98
N LYS A 295 -6.16 26.60 -7.62
CA LYS A 295 -4.90 26.67 -8.40
C LYS A 295 -3.98 25.48 -8.13
N SER A 296 -4.11 24.85 -6.97
CA SER A 296 -3.39 23.61 -6.59
C SER A 296 -4.43 22.58 -6.13
N PRO A 297 -5.17 21.96 -7.08
CA PRO A 297 -6.37 21.19 -6.77
C PRO A 297 -6.08 19.76 -6.33
N TYR A 298 -4.85 19.33 -6.30
CA TYR A 298 -4.45 18.01 -5.80
C TYR A 298 -3.24 18.12 -4.88
N LYS A 299 -3.06 17.12 -4.05
CA LYS A 299 -1.91 17.01 -3.16
C LYS A 299 -1.52 15.55 -2.96
N VAL A 300 -0.22 15.29 -2.98
CA VAL A 300 0.37 14.02 -2.57
C VAL A 300 1.24 14.29 -1.36
N ASN A 301 0.94 13.65 -0.25
CA ASN A 301 1.67 13.84 1.00
C ASN A 301 1.82 12.52 1.75
N ASP A 302 2.78 12.47 2.68
CA ASP A 302 2.88 11.38 3.64
C ASP A 302 2.21 11.81 4.94
N ALA A 303 1.38 10.95 5.50
CA ALA A 303 0.80 11.14 6.81
C ALA A 303 1.82 10.86 7.92
N TYR A 304 1.49 11.18 9.17
CA TYR A 304 2.37 10.95 10.32
C TYR A 304 2.82 9.48 10.44
N ASP A 305 1.95 8.54 10.15
CA ASP A 305 2.21 7.10 10.19
C ASP A 305 2.95 6.56 8.95
N GLY A 306 3.42 7.45 8.07
CA GLY A 306 4.10 7.10 6.83
C GLY A 306 3.17 6.67 5.70
N ALA A 307 1.85 6.64 5.89
CA ALA A 307 0.90 6.33 4.83
C ALA A 307 0.93 7.42 3.74
N ARG A 308 0.97 7.02 2.48
CA ARG A 308 0.84 7.95 1.36
C ARG A 308 -0.62 8.37 1.20
N VAL A 309 -0.87 9.67 1.19
CA VAL A 309 -2.18 10.26 0.97
C VAL A 309 -2.15 11.06 -0.33
N THR A 310 -3.02 10.70 -1.27
CA THR A 310 -3.27 11.47 -2.49
C THR A 310 -4.68 12.00 -2.43
N ALA A 311 -4.85 13.31 -2.53
CA ALA A 311 -6.15 13.97 -2.52
C ALA A 311 -6.32 14.83 -3.77
N ILE A 312 -7.56 14.93 -4.25
CA ILE A 312 -7.96 15.75 -5.38
C ILE A 312 -9.28 16.43 -5.06
N ARG A 313 -9.48 17.66 -5.56
CA ARG A 313 -10.70 18.45 -5.41
C ARG A 313 -11.20 19.00 -6.74
N PRO A 314 -12.47 19.41 -6.84
CA PRO A 314 -12.94 20.23 -7.94
C PRO A 314 -12.13 21.53 -8.10
N PRO A 315 -11.89 22.04 -9.34
CA PRO A 315 -12.43 21.56 -10.60
C PRO A 315 -11.61 20.46 -11.30
N ALA A 316 -10.45 20.05 -10.78
CA ALA A 316 -9.60 19.03 -11.40
C ALA A 316 -10.18 17.62 -11.27
N GLY A 317 -10.92 17.33 -10.20
CA GLY A 317 -11.73 16.13 -10.04
C GLY A 317 -13.22 16.47 -10.15
N GLU A 318 -14.08 15.49 -10.49
CA GLU A 318 -15.54 15.65 -10.45
C GLU A 318 -16.04 15.91 -9.02
N CYS A 319 -15.32 15.42 -8.03
CA CYS A 319 -15.64 15.50 -6.61
C CYS A 319 -14.36 15.53 -5.76
N TRP A 320 -14.53 15.70 -4.48
CA TRP A 320 -13.45 15.48 -3.51
C TRP A 320 -13.17 13.98 -3.41
N ALA A 321 -11.92 13.59 -3.62
CA ALA A 321 -11.50 12.21 -3.50
C ALA A 321 -10.17 12.10 -2.78
N VAL A 322 -10.01 11.00 -2.02
CA VAL A 322 -8.77 10.68 -1.29
C VAL A 322 -8.42 9.22 -1.49
N PHE A 323 -7.14 8.98 -1.65
CA PHE A 323 -6.52 7.66 -1.71
C PHE A 323 -5.47 7.57 -0.62
N VAL A 324 -5.68 6.70 0.35
CA VAL A 324 -4.71 6.43 1.42
C VAL A 324 -4.13 5.05 1.17
N ARG A 325 -2.83 4.99 0.98
CA ARG A 325 -2.07 3.74 0.87
C ARG A 325 -1.22 3.58 2.12
N LYS A 326 -1.51 2.56 2.89
CA LYS A 326 -0.73 2.22 4.07
C LYS A 326 0.41 1.29 3.70
N PHE A 327 1.55 1.56 4.27
CA PHE A 327 2.72 0.71 4.09
C PHE A 327 2.89 -0.12 5.36
N SER A 328 2.88 -1.44 5.20
CA SER A 328 3.08 -2.29 6.35
C SER A 328 4.53 -2.14 6.83
N SER A 329 4.69 -1.71 8.06
CA SER A 329 5.97 -1.60 8.76
C SER A 329 6.50 -2.95 9.27
N GLY A 330 5.82 -4.06 8.93
CA GLY A 330 6.22 -5.39 9.37
C GLY A 330 7.59 -5.80 8.83
N LEU A 331 8.40 -6.43 9.69
CA LEU A 331 9.61 -7.15 9.28
C LEU A 331 9.19 -8.32 8.37
N TYR A 332 9.29 -8.09 7.07
CA TYR A 332 9.19 -9.17 6.10
C TYR A 332 10.57 -9.76 5.89
N ASN A 333 10.75 -11.02 6.30
CA ASN A 333 11.88 -11.80 5.86
C ASN A 333 11.53 -12.54 4.57
N LYS A 334 12.54 -12.97 3.82
CA LYS A 334 12.36 -13.71 2.56
C LYS A 334 11.54 -14.98 2.76
N GLU A 335 11.70 -15.66 3.88
CA GLU A 335 10.95 -16.84 4.26
C GLU A 335 9.44 -16.55 4.31
N LYS A 336 8.99 -15.55 5.06
CA LYS A 336 7.57 -15.17 5.13
C LYS A 336 6.98 -14.78 3.77
N LEU A 337 7.80 -14.18 2.89
CA LEU A 337 7.36 -13.76 1.56
C LEU A 337 7.27 -14.93 0.59
N LEU A 338 8.17 -15.90 0.63
CA LEU A 338 8.32 -16.97 -0.35
C LEU A 338 7.78 -18.32 0.13
N ASN A 339 7.93 -18.65 1.43
CA ASN A 339 7.44 -19.90 2.01
C ASN A 339 5.93 -19.83 2.21
N LYS A 340 5.19 -20.35 1.23
CA LYS A 340 3.74 -20.48 1.26
C LYS A 340 3.37 -21.95 1.23
N PRO A 341 2.22 -22.35 1.81
CA PRO A 341 1.81 -23.77 1.84
C PRO A 341 1.75 -24.45 0.47
N THR A 342 1.50 -23.67 -0.58
CA THR A 342 1.36 -24.13 -1.96
C THR A 342 2.63 -23.98 -2.79
N VAL A 343 3.70 -23.35 -2.27
CA VAL A 343 4.92 -23.04 -3.00
C VAL A 343 6.06 -23.94 -2.55
N HIS A 344 6.72 -24.59 -3.50
CA HIS A 344 7.80 -25.53 -3.22
C HIS A 344 9.16 -24.97 -3.64
N ASN A 345 10.22 -25.43 -2.96
CA ASN A 345 11.62 -25.07 -3.22
C ASN A 345 11.88 -23.55 -3.15
N TRP A 346 11.23 -22.86 -2.21
CA TRP A 346 11.34 -21.41 -2.02
C TRP A 346 12.75 -20.98 -1.56
N GLU A 347 13.52 -21.88 -0.98
CA GLU A 347 14.89 -21.67 -0.55
C GLU A 347 15.81 -21.33 -1.73
N LEU A 348 15.53 -21.87 -2.92
CA LEU A 348 16.36 -21.67 -4.12
C LEU A 348 16.46 -20.19 -4.51
N PRO A 349 15.37 -19.45 -4.79
CA PRO A 349 15.45 -18.02 -5.07
C PRO A 349 15.90 -17.20 -3.86
N SER A 350 15.53 -17.60 -2.64
CA SER A 350 15.94 -16.92 -1.41
C SER A 350 17.46 -16.94 -1.23
N THR A 351 18.09 -18.10 -1.49
CA THR A 351 19.54 -18.28 -1.38
C THR A 351 20.28 -17.57 -2.51
N LEU A 352 19.74 -17.60 -3.75
CA LEU A 352 20.36 -16.83 -4.83
C LEU A 352 20.35 -15.33 -4.55
N MET A 353 19.23 -14.79 -4.07
CA MET A 353 19.16 -13.38 -3.67
C MET A 353 20.17 -13.04 -2.56
N TYR A 354 20.35 -13.93 -1.56
CA TYR A 354 21.37 -13.76 -0.55
C TYR A 354 22.75 -13.55 -1.20
N TYR A 355 23.14 -14.40 -2.14
CA TYR A 355 24.45 -14.29 -2.79
C TYR A 355 24.55 -13.08 -3.74
N LEU A 356 23.45 -12.64 -4.35
CA LEU A 356 23.44 -11.41 -5.15
C LEU A 356 23.69 -10.18 -4.27
N MET A 357 23.07 -10.11 -3.10
CA MET A 357 23.24 -8.99 -2.16
C MET A 357 24.64 -9.01 -1.51
N ARG A 358 25.10 -10.17 -1.04
CA ARG A 358 26.45 -10.34 -0.47
C ARG A 358 27.55 -10.16 -1.50
N GLY A 359 27.28 -10.56 -2.73
CA GLY A 359 28.16 -10.40 -3.88
C GLY A 359 28.09 -9.03 -4.53
N GLU A 360 27.41 -8.05 -3.93
CA GLU A 360 27.33 -6.66 -4.39
C GLU A 360 26.86 -6.55 -5.86
N GLN A 361 25.83 -7.30 -6.24
CA GLN A 361 25.35 -7.28 -7.61
C GLN A 361 24.24 -6.27 -7.81
N THR A 362 24.38 -5.38 -8.79
CA THR A 362 23.29 -4.49 -9.21
C THR A 362 22.09 -5.33 -9.63
N THR A 363 20.95 -5.09 -8.99
CA THR A 363 19.76 -5.92 -9.13
C THR A 363 18.50 -5.06 -9.26
N ALA A 364 17.77 -5.27 -10.35
CA ALA A 364 16.42 -4.73 -10.53
C ALA A 364 15.38 -5.63 -9.88
N PHE A 365 14.35 -5.04 -9.31
CA PHE A 365 13.13 -5.73 -8.85
C PHE A 365 11.97 -5.27 -9.71
N THR A 366 11.48 -6.14 -10.60
CA THR A 366 10.45 -5.78 -11.57
C THR A 366 9.14 -6.50 -11.33
N GLY A 367 8.09 -6.07 -12.01
CA GLY A 367 6.75 -6.63 -11.93
C GLY A 367 5.66 -5.58 -11.89
N GLN A 368 4.42 -6.00 -12.01
CA GLN A 368 3.26 -5.13 -11.97
C GLN A 368 3.07 -4.48 -10.58
N GLN A 369 2.13 -3.54 -10.50
CA GLN A 369 1.77 -2.94 -9.22
C GLN A 369 1.23 -4.00 -8.25
N ASN A 370 1.55 -3.86 -6.95
CA ASN A 370 1.14 -4.77 -5.87
C ASN A 370 1.74 -6.19 -5.90
N THR A 371 2.68 -6.52 -6.78
CA THR A 371 3.35 -7.84 -6.81
C THR A 371 4.32 -8.07 -5.65
N GLY A 372 4.61 -7.04 -4.84
CA GLY A 372 5.45 -7.18 -3.66
C GLY A 372 6.92 -6.76 -3.87
N LYS A 373 7.24 -6.00 -4.93
CA LYS A 373 8.60 -5.48 -5.20
C LYS A 373 9.23 -4.81 -3.99
N THR A 374 8.56 -3.81 -3.43
CA THR A 374 9.03 -3.05 -2.25
C THR A 374 9.24 -3.97 -1.04
N SER A 375 8.34 -4.93 -0.80
CA SER A 375 8.48 -5.90 0.30
C SER A 375 9.68 -6.82 0.10
N MET A 376 9.92 -7.27 -1.13
CA MET A 376 11.08 -8.11 -1.46
C MET A 376 12.39 -7.34 -1.34
N MET A 377 12.43 -6.07 -1.79
CA MET A 377 13.58 -5.19 -1.59
C MET A 377 13.88 -4.98 -0.10
N LYS A 378 12.85 -4.72 0.73
CA LYS A 378 13.02 -4.64 2.20
C LYS A 378 13.66 -5.91 2.77
N ALA A 379 13.13 -7.08 2.38
CA ALA A 379 13.64 -8.36 2.86
C ALA A 379 15.08 -8.65 2.39
N ALA A 380 15.42 -8.28 1.14
CA ALA A 380 16.76 -8.43 0.59
C ALA A 380 17.81 -7.58 1.32
N MET A 381 17.40 -6.44 1.92
CA MET A 381 18.29 -5.57 2.69
C MET A 381 18.86 -6.23 3.96
N ALA A 382 18.24 -7.29 4.46
CA ALA A 382 18.80 -8.10 5.56
C ALA A 382 20.16 -8.71 5.19
N ASP A 383 20.33 -9.09 3.92
CA ASP A 383 21.51 -9.79 3.40
C ASP A 383 22.64 -8.85 2.98
N VAL A 384 22.36 -7.57 2.80
CA VAL A 384 23.38 -6.57 2.47
C VAL A 384 24.38 -6.43 3.62
N ALA A 385 25.66 -6.37 3.30
CA ALA A 385 26.74 -6.15 4.26
C ALA A 385 26.58 -4.80 4.99
N MET A 386 27.42 -4.57 6.02
CA MET A 386 27.47 -3.30 6.76
C MET A 386 28.19 -2.25 5.93
N VAL A 387 27.45 -1.61 5.04
CA VAL A 387 27.93 -0.57 4.11
C VAL A 387 27.09 0.69 4.23
N ASN A 388 27.57 1.79 3.68
CA ASN A 388 26.85 3.05 3.59
C ASN A 388 25.74 2.95 2.52
N ILE A 389 24.48 3.08 2.93
CA ILE A 389 23.31 2.92 2.09
C ILE A 389 22.68 4.29 1.87
N ARG A 390 22.44 4.64 0.61
CA ARG A 390 21.81 5.90 0.20
C ARG A 390 20.57 5.60 -0.62
N ILE A 391 19.43 6.08 -0.15
CA ILE A 391 18.12 5.73 -0.69
C ILE A 391 17.42 6.96 -1.20
N LEU A 392 16.96 6.91 -2.45
CA LEU A 392 15.99 7.86 -3.00
C LEU A 392 14.64 7.17 -3.11
N GLU A 393 13.62 7.77 -2.52
CA GLU A 393 12.22 7.35 -2.63
C GLU A 393 11.35 8.54 -3.03
N MET A 394 10.24 8.27 -3.69
CA MET A 394 9.23 9.29 -3.96
C MET A 394 8.32 9.52 -2.72
N SER A 395 8.27 8.55 -1.83
CA SER A 395 7.59 8.55 -0.55
C SER A 395 8.31 7.55 0.35
N PHE A 396 8.43 7.80 1.66
CA PHE A 396 9.16 6.93 2.59
C PHE A 396 8.43 5.60 2.81
N GLU A 397 8.51 4.71 1.83
CA GLU A 397 7.85 3.42 1.79
C GLU A 397 8.73 2.28 2.32
N LEU A 398 10.04 2.34 2.04
CA LEU A 398 10.98 1.27 2.35
C LEU A 398 11.26 1.14 3.86
N ALA A 399 11.22 2.23 4.62
CA ALA A 399 11.44 2.26 6.07
C ALA A 399 12.72 1.51 6.53
N ILE A 400 13.78 1.51 5.72
CA ILE A 400 15.01 0.71 5.97
C ILE A 400 15.71 1.16 7.25
N ARG A 401 15.66 2.45 7.60
CA ARG A 401 16.23 2.97 8.86
C ARG A 401 15.55 2.41 10.10
N GLU A 402 14.24 2.17 10.00
CA GLU A 402 13.42 1.64 11.09
C GLU A 402 13.56 0.13 11.21
N LEU A 403 13.57 -0.56 10.06
CA LEU A 403 13.70 -2.02 9.99
C LEU A 403 15.12 -2.50 10.37
N TYR A 404 16.14 -1.71 10.01
CA TYR A 404 17.56 -2.06 10.21
C TYR A 404 18.31 -0.90 10.87
N PRO A 405 18.00 -0.54 12.14
CA PRO A 405 18.53 0.65 12.81
C PRO A 405 20.06 0.60 13.04
N TRP A 406 20.66 -0.58 12.91
CA TRP A 406 22.11 -0.77 13.01
C TRP A 406 22.87 -0.52 11.70
N LYS A 407 22.17 -0.33 10.55
CA LYS A 407 22.80 -0.02 9.26
C LYS A 407 22.97 1.49 9.10
N ASN A 408 24.03 1.89 8.38
CA ASN A 408 24.24 3.30 8.03
C ASN A 408 23.37 3.69 6.82
N VAL A 409 22.20 4.24 7.08
CA VAL A 409 21.18 4.55 6.07
C VAL A 409 20.82 6.03 6.07
N LEU A 410 20.87 6.65 4.91
CA LEU A 410 20.26 7.95 4.63
C LEU A 410 19.20 7.76 3.55
N THR A 411 17.97 8.12 3.87
CA THR A 411 16.85 8.15 2.92
C THR A 411 16.43 9.58 2.65
N VAL A 412 16.24 9.93 1.38
CA VAL A 412 15.77 11.24 0.92
C VAL A 412 14.58 11.06 -0.01
N LYS A 413 13.70 12.07 -0.05
CA LYS A 413 12.59 12.15 -1.01
C LYS A 413 12.48 13.57 -1.58
N PRO A 414 12.02 13.73 -2.83
CA PRO A 414 11.77 15.04 -3.40
C PRO A 414 10.67 15.78 -2.63
N THR A 415 10.75 17.08 -2.69
CA THR A 415 9.77 18.02 -2.11
C THR A 415 9.34 19.01 -3.19
N ASP A 416 8.39 19.90 -2.84
CA ASP A 416 7.97 20.98 -3.75
C ASP A 416 9.13 21.91 -4.14
N TYR A 417 10.24 21.91 -3.38
CA TYR A 417 11.39 22.81 -3.56
C TYR A 417 12.67 22.10 -4.02
N VAL A 418 12.75 20.80 -3.88
CA VAL A 418 13.96 20.02 -4.21
C VAL A 418 13.57 18.82 -5.03
N SER A 419 14.09 18.76 -6.26
CA SER A 419 13.80 17.70 -7.21
C SER A 419 14.50 16.38 -6.87
N ALA A 420 14.00 15.26 -7.42
CA ALA A 420 14.63 13.96 -7.29
C ALA A 420 16.05 13.94 -7.88
N ALA A 421 16.28 14.66 -8.99
CA ALA A 421 17.59 14.75 -9.63
C ALA A 421 18.62 15.47 -8.74
N GLU A 422 18.24 16.60 -8.13
CA GLU A 422 19.10 17.33 -7.17
C GLU A 422 19.46 16.47 -5.97
N LEU A 423 18.49 15.69 -5.45
CA LEU A 423 18.74 14.77 -4.33
C LEU A 423 19.69 13.63 -4.73
N GLN A 424 19.58 13.09 -5.94
CA GLN A 424 20.53 12.08 -6.41
C GLN A 424 21.93 12.67 -6.54
N ASP A 425 22.09 13.90 -7.03
CA ASP A 425 23.37 14.58 -7.08
C ASP A 425 23.93 14.90 -5.67
N LEU A 426 23.06 15.18 -4.70
CA LEU A 426 23.44 15.28 -3.29
C LEU A 426 23.94 13.94 -2.75
N LEU A 427 23.23 12.84 -3.01
CA LEU A 427 23.61 11.51 -2.53
C LEU A 427 24.99 11.07 -3.01
N LYS A 428 25.42 11.47 -4.22
CA LYS A 428 26.80 11.24 -4.73
C LYS A 428 27.88 11.82 -3.81
N LYS A 429 27.55 12.85 -3.02
CA LYS A 429 28.48 13.54 -2.12
C LYS A 429 28.46 13.00 -0.68
N THR A 430 27.75 11.89 -0.43
CA THR A 430 27.52 11.33 0.91
C THR A 430 28.16 9.97 1.14
N ASP A 431 29.23 9.65 0.42
CA ASP A 431 29.99 8.39 0.54
C ASP A 431 29.10 7.12 0.49
N GLY A 432 28.09 7.12 -0.39
CA GLY A 432 27.21 5.99 -0.60
C GLY A 432 27.90 4.82 -1.27
N TYR A 433 27.98 3.67 -0.60
CA TYR A 433 28.50 2.43 -1.18
C TYR A 433 27.41 1.67 -1.96
N LEU A 434 26.23 1.51 -1.36
CA LEU A 434 25.03 1.01 -1.99
C LEU A 434 24.08 2.17 -2.29
N SER A 435 23.68 2.31 -3.54
CA SER A 435 22.56 3.16 -3.95
C SER A 435 21.28 2.36 -4.05
N MET A 436 20.18 2.92 -3.53
CA MET A 436 18.87 2.29 -3.63
C MET A 436 17.86 3.30 -4.15
N VAL A 437 17.08 2.91 -5.17
CA VAL A 437 15.97 3.73 -5.68
C VAL A 437 14.68 2.96 -5.46
N GLY A 438 13.80 3.51 -4.62
CA GLY A 438 12.56 2.85 -4.22
C GLY A 438 11.69 2.50 -5.42
N GLU A 439 11.52 3.44 -6.33
CA GLU A 439 10.80 3.27 -7.59
C GLU A 439 11.37 4.21 -8.66
N VAL A 440 11.69 3.66 -9.82
CA VAL A 440 12.10 4.45 -10.99
C VAL A 440 10.86 4.81 -11.80
N ALA A 441 10.25 5.96 -11.47
CA ALA A 441 8.98 6.40 -12.04
C ALA A 441 9.12 7.58 -13.03
N GLN A 442 10.30 8.21 -13.11
CA GLN A 442 10.56 9.39 -13.96
C GLN A 442 11.83 9.17 -14.80
N ASP A 443 11.84 9.68 -16.03
CA ASP A 443 12.95 9.51 -16.97
C ASP A 443 14.26 10.08 -16.42
N ILE A 444 14.21 11.23 -15.79
CA ILE A 444 15.40 11.85 -15.19
C ILE A 444 15.96 11.03 -14.02
N VAL A 445 15.08 10.39 -13.23
CA VAL A 445 15.49 9.50 -12.13
C VAL A 445 16.17 8.25 -12.70
N ALA A 446 15.64 7.70 -13.80
CA ALA A 446 16.25 6.57 -14.50
C ALA A 446 17.66 6.92 -14.99
N ALA A 447 17.80 8.05 -15.66
CA ALA A 447 19.09 8.51 -16.20
C ALA A 447 20.13 8.71 -15.08
N ARG A 448 19.77 9.41 -14.02
CA ARG A 448 20.66 9.64 -12.88
C ARG A 448 20.99 8.34 -12.14
N MET A 449 20.04 7.42 -12.02
CA MET A 449 20.29 6.10 -11.42
C MET A 449 21.32 5.31 -12.23
N ILE A 450 21.17 5.25 -13.56
CA ILE A 450 22.14 4.55 -14.42
C ILE A 450 23.55 5.17 -14.29
N GLN A 451 23.66 6.49 -14.27
CA GLN A 451 24.94 7.17 -14.00
C GLN A 451 25.49 6.79 -12.61
N PHE A 452 24.64 6.72 -11.61
CA PHE A 452 25.03 6.33 -10.26
C PHE A 452 25.55 4.89 -10.22
N CYS A 453 24.87 3.96 -10.92
CA CYS A 453 25.31 2.56 -11.06
C CYS A 453 26.72 2.44 -11.62
N LEU A 454 27.08 3.29 -12.57
CA LEU A 454 28.33 3.16 -13.30
C LEU A 454 29.51 3.88 -12.63
N ILE A 455 29.25 4.96 -11.88
CA ILE A 455 30.32 5.86 -11.46
C ILE A 455 30.40 6.01 -9.93
N ALA A 456 29.26 6.07 -9.22
CA ALA A 456 29.23 6.59 -7.86
C ALA A 456 28.96 5.53 -6.80
N SER A 457 28.40 4.36 -7.12
CA SER A 457 28.13 3.29 -6.17
C SER A 457 28.85 1.99 -6.55
N ALA A 458 29.10 1.13 -5.56
CA ALA A 458 29.63 -0.21 -5.83
C ALA A 458 28.56 -1.10 -6.49
N PHE A 459 27.31 -0.95 -6.09
CA PHE A 459 26.15 -1.61 -6.69
C PHE A 459 24.87 -0.83 -6.38
N THR A 460 23.81 -1.12 -7.13
CA THR A 460 22.53 -0.43 -7.00
C THR A 460 21.38 -1.43 -6.95
N ILE A 461 20.39 -1.12 -6.12
CA ILE A 461 19.12 -1.88 -6.01
C ILE A 461 17.97 -0.90 -6.33
N PHE A 462 17.06 -1.31 -7.21
CA PHE A 462 15.93 -0.46 -7.57
C PHE A 462 14.70 -1.26 -7.98
N SER A 463 13.52 -0.64 -7.92
CA SER A 463 12.31 -1.22 -8.50
C SER A 463 11.85 -0.49 -9.76
N HIS A 464 11.26 -1.25 -10.68
CA HIS A 464 10.72 -0.73 -11.93
C HIS A 464 9.47 -1.51 -12.36
N HIS A 465 8.55 -0.84 -13.07
CA HIS A 465 7.35 -1.44 -13.63
C HIS A 465 7.62 -1.99 -15.04
N ALA A 466 8.36 -3.09 -15.14
CA ALA A 466 8.59 -3.80 -16.39
C ALA A 466 7.94 -5.19 -16.32
N LYS A 467 7.46 -5.72 -17.46
CA LYS A 467 6.85 -7.04 -17.57
C LYS A 467 7.86 -8.11 -17.98
N THR A 468 8.89 -7.70 -18.71
CA THR A 468 9.95 -8.56 -19.22
C THR A 468 11.31 -7.89 -19.01
N ASP A 469 12.40 -8.64 -19.19
CA ASP A 469 13.75 -8.06 -19.20
C ASP A 469 13.96 -7.09 -20.38
N GLU A 470 13.31 -7.37 -21.50
CA GLU A 470 13.34 -6.49 -22.67
C GLU A 470 12.65 -5.15 -22.37
N ASP A 471 11.48 -5.18 -21.74
CA ASP A 471 10.77 -3.97 -21.29
C ASP A 471 11.61 -3.17 -20.30
N LEU A 472 12.31 -3.84 -19.38
CA LEU A 472 13.20 -3.19 -18.41
C LEU A 472 14.33 -2.45 -19.12
N VAL A 473 15.07 -3.15 -19.97
CA VAL A 473 16.28 -2.60 -20.64
C VAL A 473 15.89 -1.50 -21.61
N ASN A 474 14.89 -1.74 -22.47
CA ASN A 474 14.45 -0.77 -23.46
C ASN A 474 13.75 0.44 -22.81
N GLY A 475 12.95 0.20 -21.76
CA GLY A 475 12.30 1.27 -21.00
C GLY A 475 13.32 2.23 -20.37
N LEU A 476 14.35 1.70 -19.73
CA LEU A 476 15.44 2.52 -19.18
C LEU A 476 16.23 3.26 -20.28
N ALA A 477 16.53 2.58 -21.40
CA ALA A 477 17.22 3.23 -22.52
C ALA A 477 16.39 4.38 -23.12
N ASN A 478 15.08 4.17 -23.30
CA ASN A 478 14.16 5.21 -23.75
C ASN A 478 14.10 6.39 -22.76
N SER A 479 14.13 6.14 -21.46
CA SER A 479 14.17 7.20 -20.44
C SER A 479 15.46 8.03 -20.53
N LEU A 480 16.61 7.41 -20.82
CA LEU A 480 17.88 8.13 -21.02
C LEU A 480 17.83 9.07 -22.24
N VAL A 481 17.16 8.64 -23.29
CA VAL A 481 16.96 9.49 -24.50
C VAL A 481 15.92 10.58 -24.21
N ALA A 482 14.79 10.24 -23.58
CA ALA A 482 13.70 11.18 -23.31
C ALA A 482 14.12 12.35 -22.41
N CYS A 483 15.02 12.13 -21.45
CA CYS A 483 15.54 13.19 -20.59
C CYS A 483 16.64 14.04 -21.24
N GLY A 484 17.06 13.73 -22.48
CA GLY A 484 18.09 14.47 -23.22
C GLY A 484 19.54 14.21 -22.79
N GLU A 485 19.78 13.21 -21.92
CA GLU A 485 21.14 12.84 -21.50
C GLU A 485 21.92 12.11 -22.62
N TYR A 486 21.19 11.46 -23.53
CA TYR A 486 21.75 10.74 -24.68
C TYR A 486 20.93 11.05 -25.93
N GLU A 487 21.64 11.40 -27.03
CA GLU A 487 21.01 11.64 -28.33
C GLU A 487 20.79 10.34 -29.12
N ASN A 488 21.62 9.33 -28.85
CA ASN A 488 21.62 8.06 -29.59
C ASN A 488 21.08 6.92 -28.71
N HIS A 489 20.02 6.27 -29.17
CA HIS A 489 19.41 5.14 -28.48
C HIS A 489 20.37 3.95 -28.30
N ASP A 490 21.22 3.65 -29.27
CA ASP A 490 22.19 2.56 -29.18
C ASP A 490 23.23 2.79 -28.09
N VAL A 491 23.65 4.03 -27.91
CA VAL A 491 24.57 4.42 -26.82
C VAL A 491 23.85 4.32 -25.48
N ALA A 492 22.61 4.82 -25.39
CA ALA A 492 21.79 4.71 -24.20
C ALA A 492 21.57 3.23 -23.81
N LEU A 493 21.18 2.39 -24.78
CA LEU A 493 20.99 0.95 -24.58
C LEU A 493 22.26 0.26 -24.09
N SER A 494 23.42 0.56 -24.75
CA SER A 494 24.71 0.02 -24.32
C SER A 494 25.05 0.41 -22.89
N THR A 495 24.76 1.66 -22.51
CA THR A 495 25.00 2.19 -21.16
C THR A 495 24.11 1.48 -20.11
N VAL A 496 22.83 1.26 -20.41
CA VAL A 496 21.92 0.50 -19.55
C VAL A 496 22.43 -0.94 -19.35
N LEU A 497 22.86 -1.60 -20.43
CA LEU A 497 23.38 -2.97 -20.38
C LEU A 497 24.70 -3.08 -19.59
N ASP A 498 25.49 -2.01 -19.52
CA ASP A 498 26.68 -1.95 -18.67
C ASP A 498 26.31 -1.82 -17.18
N ALA A 499 25.22 -1.13 -16.87
CA ALA A 499 24.76 -0.90 -15.52
C ALA A 499 23.94 -2.08 -14.93
N ILE A 500 22.96 -2.58 -15.69
CA ILE A 500 21.97 -3.56 -15.18
C ILE A 500 22.41 -4.98 -15.56
N LYS A 501 22.58 -5.85 -14.55
CA LYS A 501 23.07 -7.21 -14.74
C LYS A 501 22.09 -8.29 -14.28
N ASN A 502 21.27 -8.02 -13.26
CA ASN A 502 20.33 -9.00 -12.70
C ASN A 502 18.95 -8.39 -12.57
N ASN A 503 17.93 -9.20 -12.78
CA ASN A 503 16.54 -8.86 -12.54
C ASN A 503 15.86 -9.94 -11.70
N VAL A 504 15.10 -9.54 -10.70
CA VAL A 504 14.19 -10.36 -9.90
C VAL A 504 12.77 -9.94 -10.28
N HIS A 505 12.09 -10.74 -11.08
CA HIS A 505 10.74 -10.43 -11.55
C HIS A 505 9.68 -11.06 -10.68
N LEU A 506 8.77 -10.24 -10.14
CA LEU A 506 7.69 -10.64 -9.27
C LEU A 506 6.35 -10.62 -10.01
N ASP A 507 5.53 -11.65 -9.76
CA ASP A 507 4.20 -11.77 -10.37
C ASP A 507 3.22 -12.46 -9.41
N PHE A 508 1.97 -12.60 -9.86
CA PHE A 508 0.94 -13.39 -9.19
C PHE A 508 0.77 -14.75 -9.87
N CYS A 509 0.66 -15.80 -9.08
CA CYS A 509 0.30 -17.13 -9.54
C CYS A 509 -0.72 -17.75 -8.59
N LYS A 510 -1.91 -18.11 -9.10
CA LYS A 510 -3.01 -18.73 -8.31
C LYS A 510 -3.33 -17.97 -7.00
N GLY A 511 -3.23 -16.64 -7.03
CA GLY A 511 -3.51 -15.76 -5.86
C GLY A 511 -2.30 -15.51 -4.94
N GLU A 512 -1.19 -16.22 -5.13
CA GLU A 512 0.05 -16.03 -4.38
C GLU A 512 1.01 -15.09 -5.11
N ARG A 513 1.77 -14.29 -4.34
CA ARG A 513 2.89 -13.50 -4.84
C ARG A 513 4.11 -14.40 -4.95
N VAL A 514 4.71 -14.48 -6.13
CA VAL A 514 5.87 -15.32 -6.41
C VAL A 514 6.95 -14.53 -7.14
N ILE A 515 8.19 -14.99 -7.08
CA ILE A 515 9.24 -14.58 -8.01
C ILE A 515 9.04 -15.41 -9.28
N ALA A 516 8.57 -14.77 -10.36
CA ALA A 516 8.33 -15.48 -11.62
C ALA A 516 9.65 -16.00 -12.22
N PHE A 517 10.70 -15.17 -12.18
CA PHE A 517 12.05 -15.56 -12.56
C PHE A 517 13.12 -14.67 -11.93
N ILE A 518 14.34 -15.18 -11.86
CA ILE A 518 15.56 -14.41 -11.62
C ILE A 518 16.43 -14.58 -12.86
N SER A 519 16.82 -13.46 -13.48
CA SER A 519 17.56 -13.48 -14.72
C SER A 519 18.90 -12.75 -14.66
N GLU A 520 19.84 -13.17 -15.52
CA GLU A 520 21.02 -12.42 -15.90
C GLU A 520 20.77 -11.73 -17.25
N ILE A 521 21.05 -10.45 -17.32
CA ILE A 521 21.03 -9.65 -18.56
C ILE A 521 22.43 -9.65 -19.13
N VAL A 522 22.60 -10.31 -20.29
CA VAL A 522 23.89 -10.52 -20.95
C VAL A 522 24.02 -9.57 -22.15
N LYS A 523 24.97 -8.65 -22.08
CA LYS A 523 25.31 -7.76 -23.20
C LYS A 523 26.11 -8.51 -24.25
N HIS A 524 25.72 -8.42 -25.50
CA HIS A 524 26.49 -8.93 -26.63
C HIS A 524 27.39 -7.83 -27.15
N SER A 525 28.67 -7.91 -26.78
CA SER A 525 29.66 -6.86 -27.09
C SER A 525 30.58 -7.20 -28.31
N GLU A 526 30.71 -8.48 -28.63
CA GLU A 526 31.59 -8.89 -29.72
C GLU A 526 30.90 -8.73 -31.06
N ILE A 527 31.45 -7.79 -31.85
CA ILE A 527 31.17 -7.67 -33.27
C ILE A 527 32.31 -8.43 -33.97
N ALA A 528 32.00 -9.62 -34.48
CA ALA A 528 32.95 -10.29 -35.38
C ALA A 528 33.34 -9.32 -36.49
N PRO A 529 34.59 -9.32 -36.96
CA PRO A 529 34.99 -8.48 -38.09
C PRO A 529 34.10 -8.77 -39.29
N TYR A 530 33.88 -7.77 -40.12
CA TYR A 530 33.15 -8.02 -41.38
C TYR A 530 33.89 -9.05 -42.19
N PRO A 531 33.18 -9.89 -42.99
CA PRO A 531 33.81 -10.81 -43.92
C PRO A 531 34.77 -10.06 -44.84
N GLU A 532 36.01 -10.53 -44.92
CA GLU A 532 37.02 -9.94 -45.83
C GLU A 532 36.67 -10.25 -47.29
N LEU A 533 36.67 -9.22 -48.11
CA LEU A 533 36.54 -9.37 -49.55
C LEU A 533 37.85 -9.99 -50.12
N LYS A 534 37.75 -11.22 -50.56
CA LYS A 534 38.87 -11.91 -51.21
C LYS A 534 38.84 -11.62 -52.70
N ARG A 535 40.02 -11.46 -53.30
CA ARG A 535 40.15 -11.30 -54.75
C ARG A 535 39.60 -12.55 -55.43
N SER A 536 38.58 -12.37 -56.27
CA SER A 536 37.92 -13.46 -57.00
C SER A 536 38.19 -13.29 -58.48
N GLU A 537 38.42 -14.38 -59.20
CA GLU A 537 38.55 -14.44 -60.66
C GLU A 537 37.16 -14.53 -61.33
N SER A 538 36.12 -14.86 -60.56
CA SER A 538 34.75 -14.98 -61.05
C SER A 538 33.91 -13.80 -60.60
N VAL A 539 33.18 -13.19 -61.53
CA VAL A 539 32.21 -12.12 -61.26
C VAL A 539 31.10 -12.59 -60.32
N ILE A 540 30.69 -13.87 -60.44
CA ILE A 540 29.64 -14.45 -59.59
C ILE A 540 30.11 -14.52 -58.14
N GLU A 541 31.34 -15.03 -57.91
CA GLU A 541 31.90 -15.08 -56.56
C GLU A 541 32.09 -13.68 -55.94
N ALA A 542 32.46 -12.68 -56.72
CA ALA A 542 32.57 -11.31 -56.25
C ALA A 542 31.23 -10.74 -55.84
N ILE A 543 30.16 -11.04 -56.60
CA ILE A 543 28.77 -10.66 -56.25
C ILE A 543 28.32 -11.38 -54.99
N ASP A 544 28.58 -12.67 -54.87
CA ASP A 544 28.21 -13.44 -53.66
C ASP A 544 28.91 -12.91 -52.41
N GLN A 545 30.18 -12.53 -52.48
CA GLN A 545 30.93 -11.88 -51.40
C GLN A 545 30.32 -10.51 -51.04
N LEU A 546 29.92 -9.71 -52.00
CA LEU A 546 29.27 -8.41 -51.78
C LEU A 546 27.88 -8.59 -51.16
N CYS A 547 27.09 -9.57 -51.64
CA CYS A 547 25.81 -9.88 -51.09
C CYS A 547 25.90 -10.40 -49.62
N ALA A 548 26.93 -11.22 -49.33
CA ALA A 548 27.21 -11.69 -47.99
C ALA A 548 27.59 -10.53 -47.05
N LEU A 549 28.46 -9.62 -47.52
CA LEU A 549 28.84 -8.42 -46.77
C LEU A 549 27.64 -7.50 -46.54
N GLN A 550 26.79 -7.30 -47.55
CA GLN A 550 25.60 -6.47 -47.45
C GLN A 550 24.58 -7.09 -46.52
N ARG A 551 24.37 -8.40 -46.57
CA ARG A 551 23.51 -9.14 -45.63
C ARG A 551 24.00 -8.98 -44.19
N GLU A 552 25.31 -9.14 -43.99
CA GLU A 552 25.94 -8.94 -42.68
C GLU A 552 25.77 -7.51 -42.17
N TYR A 553 25.93 -6.52 -43.06
CA TYR A 553 25.69 -5.12 -42.72
C TYR A 553 24.24 -4.87 -42.25
N TYR A 554 23.25 -5.35 -42.99
CA TYR A 554 21.85 -5.19 -42.60
C TYR A 554 21.53 -5.92 -41.30
N THR A 555 21.98 -7.16 -41.14
CA THR A 555 21.81 -7.92 -39.89
C THR A 555 22.34 -7.15 -38.68
N ARG A 556 23.50 -6.50 -38.82
CA ARG A 556 24.10 -5.70 -37.73
C ARG A 556 23.41 -4.37 -37.47
N THR A 557 22.80 -3.77 -38.49
CA THR A 557 22.17 -2.46 -38.36
C THR A 557 20.67 -2.48 -38.07
N THR A 558 19.96 -3.52 -38.54
CA THR A 558 18.50 -3.62 -38.40
C THR A 558 18.07 -4.68 -37.41
N ASP A 559 18.69 -5.87 -37.44
CA ASP A 559 18.20 -7.07 -36.71
C ASP A 559 19.17 -7.53 -35.62
N ARG A 560 20.10 -6.68 -35.22
CA ARG A 560 21.13 -7.06 -34.26
C ARG A 560 20.52 -7.29 -32.86
N VAL A 561 20.66 -8.51 -32.36
CA VAL A 561 20.40 -8.83 -30.95
C VAL A 561 21.51 -8.22 -30.10
N ARG A 562 21.19 -7.18 -29.33
CA ARG A 562 22.14 -6.42 -28.49
C ARG A 562 22.38 -7.08 -27.13
N PHE A 563 21.43 -7.82 -26.65
CA PHE A 563 21.51 -8.53 -25.39
C PHE A 563 20.60 -9.77 -25.40
N SER A 564 20.80 -10.64 -24.45
CA SER A 564 19.91 -11.77 -24.15
C SER A 564 19.61 -11.80 -22.65
N SER A 565 18.48 -12.36 -22.31
CA SER A 565 18.10 -12.68 -20.93
C SER A 565 18.33 -14.17 -20.71
N ARG A 566 19.03 -14.53 -19.63
CA ARG A 566 19.21 -15.89 -19.16
C ARG A 566 18.42 -16.08 -17.88
N HIS A 567 17.41 -16.90 -17.90
CA HIS A 567 16.62 -17.22 -16.71
C HIS A 567 17.38 -18.21 -15.83
N ILE A 568 17.92 -17.74 -14.74
CA ILE A 568 18.70 -18.54 -13.80
C ILE A 568 17.77 -19.43 -12.97
N ILE A 569 16.67 -18.83 -12.48
CA ILE A 569 15.59 -19.52 -11.76
C ILE A 569 14.27 -19.12 -12.41
N GLU A 570 13.39 -20.10 -12.59
CA GLU A 570 12.00 -19.87 -13.01
C GLU A 570 11.03 -20.53 -12.04
N PHE A 571 9.85 -19.93 -11.94
CA PHE A 571 8.74 -20.50 -11.19
C PHE A 571 7.81 -21.27 -12.13
N ASN A 572 7.73 -22.57 -11.93
CA ASN A 572 6.80 -23.43 -12.64
C ASN A 572 5.39 -23.23 -12.08
N ARG A 573 4.51 -22.61 -12.87
CA ARG A 573 3.15 -22.23 -12.47
C ARG A 573 2.21 -23.42 -12.29
N ASP A 574 2.49 -24.52 -12.94
CA ASP A 574 1.66 -25.73 -12.87
C ASP A 574 1.94 -26.51 -11.59
N THR A 575 3.21 -26.74 -11.29
CA THR A 575 3.68 -27.47 -10.10
C THR A 575 3.87 -26.58 -8.87
N MET A 576 3.78 -25.26 -9.02
CA MET A 576 4.04 -24.27 -7.96
C MET A 576 5.44 -24.42 -7.34
N THR A 577 6.46 -24.72 -8.16
CA THR A 577 7.82 -25.05 -7.73
C THR A 577 8.84 -24.11 -8.38
N TYR A 578 9.85 -23.68 -7.63
CA TYR A 578 11.01 -22.99 -8.19
C TYR A 578 12.01 -24.00 -8.78
N GLU A 579 12.46 -23.73 -9.99
CA GLU A 579 13.36 -24.60 -10.74
C GLU A 579 14.62 -23.83 -11.17
N ALA A 580 15.79 -24.46 -11.02
CA ALA A 580 17.02 -23.99 -11.61
C ALA A 580 16.99 -24.27 -13.13
N LYS A 581 17.16 -23.23 -13.93
CA LYS A 581 17.12 -23.32 -15.41
C LYS A 581 18.51 -23.13 -16.00
N GLU A 582 18.76 -21.98 -16.58
CA GLU A 582 20.06 -21.67 -17.16
C GLU A 582 21.10 -21.34 -16.07
N GLY A 583 22.35 -21.69 -16.31
CA GLY A 583 23.43 -21.22 -15.45
C GLY A 583 23.84 -19.78 -15.76
N TYR A 584 24.42 -19.11 -14.79
CA TYR A 584 25.11 -17.82 -15.00
C TYR A 584 26.24 -17.96 -16.00
N THR A 585 26.53 -16.88 -16.72
CA THR A 585 27.75 -16.80 -17.55
C THR A 585 29.00 -16.91 -16.67
N PRO A 586 30.13 -17.42 -17.22
CA PRO A 586 31.41 -17.45 -16.49
C PRO A 586 31.86 -16.07 -16.00
N GLU A 587 31.49 -15.01 -16.71
CA GLU A 587 31.77 -13.63 -16.32
C GLU A 587 30.96 -13.23 -15.07
N ALA A 588 29.65 -13.51 -15.05
CA ALA A 588 28.81 -13.24 -13.89
C ALA A 588 29.26 -14.02 -12.66
N LEU A 589 29.58 -15.30 -12.80
CA LEU A 589 30.10 -16.11 -11.70
C LEU A 589 31.41 -15.53 -11.15
N ARG A 590 32.34 -15.11 -12.01
CA ARG A 590 33.58 -14.43 -11.58
C ARG A 590 33.27 -13.13 -10.85
N ARG A 591 32.33 -12.32 -11.35
CA ARG A 591 31.92 -11.05 -10.75
C ARG A 591 31.32 -11.26 -9.36
N ILE A 592 30.39 -12.22 -9.19
CA ILE A 592 29.78 -12.57 -7.90
C ILE A 592 30.88 -13.07 -6.94
N CYS A 593 31.67 -14.06 -7.36
CA CYS A 593 32.72 -14.66 -6.53
C CYS A 593 33.81 -13.68 -6.10
N SER A 594 34.11 -12.66 -6.90
CA SER A 594 35.13 -11.65 -6.59
C SER A 594 34.76 -10.79 -5.38
N LYS A 595 33.46 -10.61 -5.13
CA LYS A 595 32.92 -9.80 -4.04
C LYS A 595 32.58 -10.60 -2.79
N LEU A 596 32.29 -11.89 -2.93
CA LEU A 596 32.02 -12.78 -1.81
C LEU A 596 33.30 -13.04 -0.99
N GLN A 597 33.19 -12.91 0.32
CA GLN A 597 34.31 -13.06 1.26
C GLN A 597 34.18 -14.34 2.09
N GLY A 598 35.34 -14.89 2.53
CA GLY A 598 35.41 -15.98 3.46
C GLY A 598 34.63 -17.23 3.05
N ASP A 599 33.77 -17.70 3.94
CA ASP A 599 32.97 -18.90 3.74
C ASP A 599 31.82 -18.70 2.75
N ASP A 600 31.31 -17.47 2.59
CA ASP A 600 30.25 -17.17 1.61
C ASP A 600 30.66 -17.57 0.19
N ARG A 601 31.92 -17.34 -0.18
CA ARG A 601 32.44 -17.71 -1.50
C ARG A 601 32.50 -19.23 -1.70
N LYS A 602 32.97 -19.97 -0.72
CA LYS A 602 33.04 -21.44 -0.77
C LYS A 602 31.65 -22.03 -0.81
N ASN A 603 30.76 -21.54 0.04
CA ASN A 603 29.39 -22.00 0.14
C ASN A 603 28.59 -21.70 -1.15
N PHE A 604 28.79 -20.53 -1.76
CA PHE A 604 28.18 -20.19 -3.05
C PHE A 604 28.62 -21.16 -4.14
N ILE A 605 29.92 -21.43 -4.28
CA ILE A 605 30.44 -22.33 -5.31
C ILE A 605 29.89 -23.75 -5.11
N ALA A 606 29.84 -24.25 -3.88
CA ALA A 606 29.30 -25.58 -3.57
C ALA A 606 27.79 -25.64 -3.90
N TRP A 607 27.03 -24.70 -3.37
CA TRP A 607 25.58 -24.60 -3.60
C TRP A 607 25.23 -24.41 -5.09
N TYR A 608 25.99 -23.58 -5.79
CA TYR A 608 25.76 -23.35 -7.22
C TYR A 608 26.04 -24.60 -8.05
N ARG A 609 27.13 -25.34 -7.74
CA ARG A 609 27.43 -26.60 -8.40
C ARG A 609 26.36 -27.66 -8.17
N GLU A 610 25.80 -27.73 -6.99
CA GLU A 610 24.73 -28.68 -6.66
C GLU A 610 23.46 -28.40 -7.48
N ASN A 611 23.03 -27.15 -7.54
CA ASN A 611 21.76 -26.80 -8.17
C ASN A 611 21.84 -26.65 -9.71
N TRP A 612 23.01 -26.33 -10.27
CA TRP A 612 23.24 -26.18 -11.73
C TRP A 612 24.19 -27.23 -12.31
N ALA A 613 24.34 -28.42 -11.70
CA ALA A 613 25.16 -29.50 -12.22
C ALA A 613 24.80 -29.90 -13.66
N HIS A 614 23.50 -29.86 -14.00
CA HIS A 614 22.99 -30.18 -15.32
C HIS A 614 23.46 -29.20 -16.43
N THR A 615 23.70 -27.93 -16.08
CA THR A 615 24.19 -26.92 -17.06
C THR A 615 25.72 -26.98 -17.24
N LEU A 616 26.45 -27.33 -16.18
CA LEU A 616 27.91 -27.45 -16.22
C LEU A 616 28.41 -28.62 -17.09
N THR A 617 27.62 -29.68 -17.18
CA THR A 617 27.91 -30.83 -18.07
C THR A 617 27.78 -30.48 -19.56
N LEU A 618 26.87 -29.56 -19.91
CA LEU A 618 26.67 -29.09 -21.29
C LEU A 618 27.76 -28.10 -21.74
N GLN A 619 28.30 -27.29 -20.83
CA GLN A 619 29.38 -26.35 -21.16
C GLN A 619 30.75 -27.00 -21.33
N ASN A 620 30.96 -28.18 -20.74
CA ASN A 620 32.19 -28.97 -20.95
C ASN A 620 32.10 -29.86 -22.21
N ALA A 621 30.92 -29.97 -22.84
CA ALA A 621 30.69 -30.77 -24.05
C ALA A 621 30.60 -29.92 -25.34
N ALA A 622 30.63 -28.56 -25.23
CA ALA A 622 30.70 -27.59 -26.32
C ALA A 622 32.03 -26.82 -26.25
#